data_7e4d04b3649ae324008e29184ba5a034
#
_entry.id   7e4d04b3649ae324008e29184ba5a034
#
_cell.length_a   1.000
_cell.length_b   1.000
_cell.length_c   1.000
_cell.angle_alpha   90.00
_cell.angle_beta   90.00
_cell.angle_gamma   90.00
#
_symmetry.space_group_name_H-M   'P 1'
#
loop_
_entity.id
_entity.type
_entity.pdbx_description
1 polymer ?
#
loop_
_entity_poly.entity_id
_entity_poly.type
_entity_poly.pdbx_seq_one_letter_code
_entity_poly.pdbx_strand_id
1 'polypeptide(L)'
;MVVDIDELDNLSAYLQSFTHRVKAVIVNKVKKNTDINMIRSKVNELGLFLIGYLYFDTDFHIESRHLGLYEPQKDIFNIVNKVSDELSKTLNFTMLKDFSVEEPHDTDIATEALNIKQKKYRLAFAYDEAFSFTYEENIKVLEEYGFEIVKFSPIHDKKLPDNIDVLWLSGGYPELYARELSSNTSMLESIYNADIPIIAECGGFIYLHKSFENNEGESFKGVGLIAGKAFKTKKLVRFGYIEIEAGSDSILMKRNQRIRSHEFHYYDSTCNGDYAHAIKANKSKEWDCINAHDNIFAGFPHLYLRGYEFLLQNLISFLEREKDV
;
A
#
# COMPACT_ATOMS: atom_id res chain seq x y z
N MET A 1 12.68 18.68 4.37
CA MET A 1 11.24 18.56 4.71
C MET A 1 10.43 19.51 3.85
N VAL A 2 9.21 19.17 3.44
CA VAL A 2 8.26 20.09 2.80
C VAL A 2 7.21 20.51 3.85
N VAL A 3 6.87 21.80 3.90
CA VAL A 3 5.90 22.36 4.86
C VAL A 3 5.03 23.40 4.17
N ASP A 4 3.73 23.40 4.43
CA ASP A 4 2.82 24.44 3.93
C ASP A 4 3.06 25.76 4.68
N ILE A 5 2.89 26.90 4.00
CA ILE A 5 3.12 28.23 4.58
C ILE A 5 2.32 28.46 5.87
N ASP A 6 1.09 27.95 5.93
CA ASP A 6 0.18 28.12 7.07
C ASP A 6 0.63 27.29 8.30
N GLU A 7 1.49 26.30 8.11
CA GLU A 7 2.04 25.45 9.19
C GLU A 7 3.43 25.91 9.64
N LEU A 8 3.99 26.91 9.01
CA LEU A 8 5.34 27.41 9.30
C LEU A 8 5.49 27.86 10.77
N ASP A 9 4.45 28.45 11.36
CA ASP A 9 4.44 28.90 12.74
C ASP A 9 4.44 27.74 13.76
N ASN A 10 3.92 26.58 13.36
CA ASN A 10 3.88 25.37 14.18
C ASN A 10 5.10 24.46 13.94
N LEU A 11 5.99 24.82 13.04
CA LEU A 11 7.11 23.98 12.64
C LEU A 11 8.04 23.62 13.81
N SER A 12 8.22 24.51 14.79
CA SER A 12 9.02 24.26 15.98
C SER A 12 8.53 23.05 16.81
N ALA A 13 7.21 22.87 16.90
CA ALA A 13 6.61 21.74 17.61
C ALA A 13 6.87 20.41 16.88
N TYR A 14 6.78 20.41 15.56
CA TYR A 14 7.11 19.23 14.73
C TYR A 14 8.60 18.87 14.84
N LEU A 15 9.47 19.86 14.85
CA LEU A 15 10.93 19.65 14.94
C LEU A 15 11.37 19.01 16.25
N GLN A 16 10.66 19.24 17.37
CA GLN A 16 11.00 18.60 18.64
C GLN A 16 11.05 17.07 18.55
N SER A 17 10.27 16.47 17.65
CA SER A 17 10.27 15.02 17.38
C SER A 17 11.36 14.57 16.39
N PHE A 18 11.97 15.50 15.62
CA PHE A 18 12.86 15.18 14.48
C PHE A 18 14.16 16.03 14.46
N THR A 19 14.54 16.66 15.57
CA THR A 19 15.54 17.73 15.67
C THR A 19 16.90 17.46 15.03
N HIS A 20 17.33 16.21 14.91
CA HIS A 20 18.64 15.88 14.38
C HIS A 20 18.66 15.48 12.88
N ARG A 21 17.49 15.37 12.24
CA ARG A 21 17.37 14.85 10.88
C ARG A 21 16.96 15.89 9.84
N VAL A 22 16.31 16.97 10.26
CA VAL A 22 15.85 18.02 9.34
C VAL A 22 16.87 19.14 9.32
N LYS A 23 17.53 19.37 8.19
CA LYS A 23 18.49 20.46 7.98
C LYS A 23 17.89 21.60 7.17
N ALA A 24 16.94 21.29 6.29
CA ALA A 24 16.40 22.26 5.34
C ALA A 24 14.92 22.03 5.07
N VAL A 25 14.24 23.09 4.59
CA VAL A 25 12.84 23.07 4.25
C VAL A 25 12.59 23.66 2.87
N ILE A 26 11.53 23.12 2.21
CA ILE A 26 10.87 23.73 1.06
C ILE A 26 9.50 24.19 1.57
N VAL A 27 9.15 25.44 1.33
CA VAL A 27 7.85 26.00 1.76
C VAL A 27 6.87 25.97 0.60
N ASN A 28 5.77 25.28 0.81
CA ASN A 28 4.70 25.11 -0.17
C ASN A 28 3.55 26.10 0.05
N LYS A 29 2.72 26.31 -0.97
CA LYS A 29 1.53 27.17 -0.98
C LYS A 29 1.81 28.64 -0.66
N VAL A 30 2.98 29.14 -1.03
CA VAL A 30 3.36 30.54 -0.82
C VAL A 30 2.53 31.45 -1.73
N LYS A 31 1.94 32.51 -1.19
CA LYS A 31 1.21 33.50 -1.99
C LYS A 31 2.20 34.37 -2.78
N LYS A 32 1.85 34.75 -4.02
CA LYS A 32 2.75 35.52 -4.92
C LYS A 32 3.20 36.87 -4.35
N ASN A 33 2.46 37.44 -3.41
CA ASN A 33 2.79 38.69 -2.73
C ASN A 33 3.50 38.53 -1.38
N THR A 34 3.88 37.34 -1.01
CA THR A 34 4.59 37.07 0.24
C THR A 34 6.05 37.49 0.15
N ASP A 35 6.54 38.16 1.18
CA ASP A 35 7.98 38.46 1.30
C ASP A 35 8.77 37.19 1.65
N ILE A 36 9.54 36.72 0.70
CA ILE A 36 10.36 35.51 0.86
C ILE A 36 11.47 35.70 1.90
N ASN A 37 11.94 36.92 2.13
CA ASN A 37 12.94 37.19 3.18
C ASN A 37 12.34 36.99 4.56
N MET A 38 11.07 37.28 4.77
CA MET A 38 10.37 37.00 6.03
C MET A 38 10.28 35.49 6.27
N ILE A 39 9.95 34.69 5.23
CA ILE A 39 9.95 33.22 5.33
C ILE A 39 11.36 32.72 5.69
N ARG A 40 12.37 33.24 5.00
CA ARG A 40 13.77 32.86 5.22
C ARG A 40 14.22 33.16 6.64
N SER A 41 13.89 34.34 7.19
CA SER A 41 14.20 34.70 8.56
C SER A 41 13.59 33.73 9.57
N LYS A 42 12.28 33.44 9.41
CA LYS A 42 11.59 32.47 10.28
C LYS A 42 12.23 31.08 10.25
N VAL A 43 12.55 30.58 9.05
CA VAL A 43 13.20 29.28 8.87
C VAL A 43 14.58 29.27 9.54
N ASN A 44 15.36 30.34 9.37
CA ASN A 44 16.69 30.49 9.97
C ASN A 44 16.65 30.57 11.50
N GLU A 45 15.63 31.19 12.09
CA GLU A 45 15.40 31.25 13.55
C GLU A 45 15.21 29.84 14.15
N LEU A 46 14.72 28.89 13.36
CA LEU A 46 14.59 27.47 13.73
C LEU A 46 15.87 26.65 13.50
N GLY A 47 16.96 27.29 13.08
CA GLY A 47 18.22 26.60 12.75
C GLY A 47 18.17 25.80 11.44
N LEU A 48 17.23 26.12 10.55
CA LEU A 48 17.04 25.43 9.28
C LEU A 48 17.40 26.33 8.09
N PHE A 49 17.55 25.73 6.92
CA PHE A 49 17.78 26.44 5.66
C PHE A 49 16.53 26.40 4.76
N LEU A 50 16.13 27.55 4.24
CA LEU A 50 15.13 27.60 3.18
C LEU A 50 15.82 27.28 1.85
N ILE A 51 15.59 26.10 1.30
CA ILE A 51 16.22 25.65 0.04
C ILE A 51 15.32 25.82 -1.18
N GLY A 52 14.05 26.11 -0.99
CA GLY A 52 13.11 26.35 -2.08
C GLY A 52 11.72 26.73 -1.58
N TYR A 53 10.89 27.17 -2.48
CA TYR A 53 9.49 27.42 -2.21
C TYR A 53 8.65 27.22 -3.47
N LEU A 54 7.36 26.89 -3.30
CA LEU A 54 6.40 26.75 -4.37
C LEU A 54 5.25 27.74 -4.15
N TYR A 55 4.95 28.53 -5.16
CA TYR A 55 3.78 29.40 -5.10
C TYR A 55 2.48 28.59 -5.17
N PHE A 56 1.47 29.08 -4.44
CA PHE A 56 0.13 28.51 -4.54
C PHE A 56 -0.41 28.72 -5.96
N ASP A 57 -0.85 27.64 -6.59
CA ASP A 57 -1.54 27.63 -7.85
C ASP A 57 -2.65 26.56 -7.83
N THR A 58 -3.83 26.92 -8.34
CA THR A 58 -4.96 25.99 -8.45
C THR A 58 -4.70 24.84 -9.41
N ASP A 59 -3.84 25.06 -10.41
CA ASP A 59 -3.43 24.04 -11.37
C ASP A 59 -2.56 22.91 -10.76
N PHE A 60 -2.06 23.13 -9.54
CA PHE A 60 -1.28 22.13 -8.80
C PHE A 60 -2.15 21.31 -7.85
N HIS A 61 -3.46 21.54 -7.87
CA HIS A 61 -4.37 20.81 -7.01
C HIS A 61 -4.54 19.38 -7.51
N ILE A 62 -4.20 18.43 -6.64
CA ILE A 62 -4.51 17.02 -6.83
C ILE A 62 -5.68 16.71 -5.90
N GLU A 63 -6.81 16.31 -6.47
CA GLU A 63 -7.98 15.95 -5.66
C GLU A 63 -7.64 14.78 -4.76
N SER A 64 -7.71 15.02 -3.44
CA SER A 64 -7.54 13.97 -2.45
C SER A 64 -8.83 13.16 -2.36
N ARG A 65 -8.76 11.87 -2.61
CA ARG A 65 -9.76 10.92 -2.20
C ARG A 65 -9.44 10.38 -0.80
N HIS A 66 -10.13 9.39 -0.33
CA HIS A 66 -10.00 8.85 1.02
C HIS A 66 -8.55 8.86 1.57
N LEU A 67 -8.34 9.53 2.70
CA LEU A 67 -7.06 9.58 3.44
C LEU A 67 -5.87 10.20 2.66
N GLY A 68 -6.12 11.05 1.68
CA GLY A 68 -5.07 11.66 0.88
C GLY A 68 -4.50 10.74 -0.22
N LEU A 69 -5.05 9.56 -0.38
CA LEU A 69 -4.69 8.66 -1.48
C LEU A 69 -5.35 9.13 -2.77
N TYR A 70 -4.65 8.94 -3.87
CA TYR A 70 -5.06 9.41 -5.18
C TYR A 70 -5.08 8.23 -6.18
N GLU A 71 -6.11 8.17 -7.01
CA GLU A 71 -6.10 7.24 -8.14
C GLU A 71 -5.05 7.67 -9.16
N PRO A 72 -4.29 6.73 -9.75
CA PRO A 72 -3.40 7.03 -10.86
C PRO A 72 -4.22 7.58 -12.05
N GLN A 73 -4.31 8.90 -12.18
CA GLN A 73 -4.97 9.51 -13.34
C GLN A 73 -3.94 9.79 -14.43
N LYS A 74 -4.38 9.71 -15.69
CA LYS A 74 -3.54 10.00 -16.87
C LYS A 74 -2.92 11.40 -16.84
N ASP A 75 -3.52 12.35 -16.13
CA ASP A 75 -3.10 13.75 -16.11
C ASP A 75 -2.14 14.12 -14.97
N ILE A 76 -1.84 13.19 -14.04
CA ILE A 76 -0.95 13.49 -12.91
C ILE A 76 0.44 13.91 -13.37
N PHE A 77 0.95 13.32 -14.44
CA PHE A 77 2.24 13.69 -15.01
C PHE A 77 2.29 15.14 -15.50
N ASN A 78 1.19 15.67 -16.03
CA ASN A 78 1.10 17.08 -16.43
C ASN A 78 1.20 18.00 -15.21
N ILE A 79 0.52 17.65 -14.11
CA ILE A 79 0.60 18.39 -12.85
C ILE A 79 2.02 18.31 -12.28
N VAL A 80 2.60 17.12 -12.22
CA VAL A 80 3.97 16.89 -11.74
C VAL A 80 4.99 17.70 -12.55
N ASN A 81 4.87 17.71 -13.88
CA ASN A 81 5.76 18.50 -14.74
C ASN A 81 5.62 20.02 -14.46
N LYS A 82 4.39 20.53 -14.37
CA LYS A 82 4.16 21.94 -14.02
C LYS A 82 4.76 22.30 -12.66
N VAL A 83 4.54 21.47 -11.64
CA VAL A 83 5.11 21.67 -10.29
C VAL A 83 6.64 21.63 -10.35
N SER A 84 7.22 20.69 -11.08
CA SER A 84 8.66 20.57 -11.28
C SER A 84 9.26 21.82 -11.92
N ASP A 85 8.62 22.33 -12.98
CA ASP A 85 9.05 23.54 -13.69
C ASP A 85 9.01 24.78 -12.79
N GLU A 86 7.97 24.94 -11.99
CA GLU A 86 7.85 26.06 -11.05
C GLU A 86 8.81 25.94 -9.87
N LEU A 87 8.93 24.76 -9.28
CA LEU A 87 9.84 24.52 -8.18
C LEU A 87 11.32 24.69 -8.59
N SER A 88 11.68 24.30 -9.81
CA SER A 88 13.04 24.45 -10.33
C SER A 88 13.52 25.91 -10.38
N LYS A 89 12.60 26.88 -10.47
CA LYS A 89 12.93 28.32 -10.48
C LYS A 89 13.34 28.86 -9.10
N THR A 90 12.96 28.16 -8.03
CA THR A 90 13.14 28.61 -6.64
C THR A 90 14.03 27.68 -5.82
N LEU A 91 14.22 26.44 -6.27
CA LEU A 91 14.99 25.42 -5.56
C LEU A 91 16.49 25.65 -5.70
N ASN A 92 17.19 25.73 -4.57
CA ASN A 92 18.64 25.76 -4.55
C ASN A 92 19.22 24.34 -4.64
N PHE A 93 19.48 23.89 -5.87
CA PHE A 93 19.99 22.55 -6.14
C PHE A 93 21.37 22.30 -5.52
N THR A 94 22.22 23.34 -5.41
CA THR A 94 23.55 23.20 -4.78
C THR A 94 23.38 22.85 -3.31
N MET A 95 22.57 23.62 -2.56
CA MET A 95 22.30 23.31 -1.15
C MET A 95 21.63 21.94 -0.97
N LEU A 96 20.68 21.59 -1.86
CA LEU A 96 20.03 20.27 -1.80
C LEU A 96 21.06 19.16 -1.95
N LYS A 97 21.99 19.29 -2.90
CA LYS A 97 23.08 18.34 -3.09
C LYS A 97 24.00 18.27 -1.85
N ASP A 98 24.40 19.42 -1.31
CA ASP A 98 25.28 19.48 -0.14
C ASP A 98 24.65 18.80 1.09
N PHE A 99 23.33 18.94 1.27
CA PHE A 99 22.61 18.28 2.37
C PHE A 99 22.31 16.79 2.11
N SER A 100 22.37 16.35 0.85
CA SER A 100 22.14 14.95 0.48
C SER A 100 23.41 14.09 0.49
N VAL A 101 24.58 14.70 0.64
CA VAL A 101 25.83 13.98 0.86
C VAL A 101 25.88 13.56 2.33
N GLU A 102 25.35 12.38 2.64
CA GLU A 102 25.69 11.70 3.88
C GLU A 102 27.09 11.14 3.74
N GLU A 103 27.95 11.33 4.76
CA GLU A 103 29.11 10.49 4.90
C GLU A 103 28.62 9.04 4.89
N PRO A 104 29.24 8.13 4.13
CA PRO A 104 28.85 6.74 4.18
C PRO A 104 28.99 6.30 5.64
N HIS A 105 27.85 6.18 6.31
CA HIS A 105 27.86 5.37 7.50
C HIS A 105 28.28 3.99 7.02
N ASP A 106 29.36 3.45 7.57
CA ASP A 106 29.68 2.03 7.52
C ASP A 106 28.50 1.27 8.19
N THR A 107 27.36 1.32 7.57
CA THR A 107 26.44 0.24 7.67
C THR A 107 27.04 -0.83 6.77
N ASP A 108 27.83 -1.70 7.36
CA ASP A 108 27.93 -3.09 6.94
C ASP A 108 26.52 -3.72 7.03
N ILE A 109 25.58 -3.13 6.33
CA ILE A 109 24.50 -3.90 5.74
C ILE A 109 25.28 -4.66 4.66
N ALA A 110 25.80 -5.82 5.04
CA ALA A 110 26.15 -6.83 4.08
C ALA A 110 24.91 -6.91 3.17
N THR A 111 24.99 -6.26 2.02
CA THR A 111 24.28 -6.70 0.85
C THR A 111 24.87 -8.08 0.60
N GLU A 112 24.43 -9.08 1.40
CA GLU A 112 24.49 -10.44 0.92
C GLU A 112 23.90 -10.34 -0.46
N ALA A 113 24.76 -10.52 -1.45
CA ALA A 113 24.36 -10.59 -2.86
C ALA A 113 23.24 -11.61 -2.83
N LEU A 114 21.99 -11.10 -2.88
CA LEU A 114 20.81 -11.93 -2.82
C LEU A 114 20.99 -12.87 -4.00
N ASN A 115 21.33 -14.12 -3.68
CA ASN A 115 21.34 -15.19 -4.67
C ASN A 115 19.90 -15.24 -5.16
N ILE A 116 19.62 -14.50 -6.26
CA ILE A 116 18.32 -14.55 -6.93
C ILE A 116 18.12 -16.02 -7.24
N LYS A 117 17.33 -16.68 -6.40
CA LYS A 117 17.02 -18.08 -6.59
C LYS A 117 16.42 -18.22 -7.98
N GLN A 118 16.84 -19.23 -8.72
CA GLN A 118 16.27 -19.51 -10.03
C GLN A 118 14.73 -19.46 -9.89
N LYS A 119 14.06 -18.69 -10.76
CA LYS A 119 12.59 -18.54 -10.72
C LYS A 119 11.93 -19.92 -10.76
N LYS A 120 11.27 -20.30 -9.67
CA LYS A 120 10.70 -21.63 -9.48
C LYS A 120 9.18 -21.62 -9.49
N TYR A 121 8.56 -20.51 -9.13
CA TYR A 121 7.11 -20.36 -9.00
C TYR A 121 6.64 -19.17 -9.80
N ARG A 122 5.43 -19.26 -10.37
CA ARG A 122 4.77 -18.17 -11.09
C ARG A 122 3.62 -17.62 -10.24
N LEU A 123 3.67 -16.34 -9.92
CA LEU A 123 2.69 -15.66 -9.11
C LEU A 123 1.90 -14.68 -9.98
N ALA A 124 0.59 -14.94 -10.17
CA ALA A 124 -0.31 -13.99 -10.78
C ALA A 124 -0.61 -12.86 -9.79
N PHE A 125 -0.31 -11.63 -10.17
CA PHE A 125 -0.47 -10.45 -9.35
C PHE A 125 -1.48 -9.49 -9.96
N ALA A 126 -2.60 -9.24 -9.26
CA ALA A 126 -3.61 -8.30 -9.72
C ALA A 126 -3.04 -6.89 -9.74
N TYR A 127 -3.05 -6.25 -10.91
CA TYR A 127 -2.49 -4.92 -11.11
C TYR A 127 -3.22 -4.19 -12.23
N ASP A 128 -4.17 -3.34 -11.86
CA ASP A 128 -4.91 -2.44 -12.73
C ASP A 128 -5.47 -1.26 -11.93
N GLU A 129 -6.42 -0.53 -12.47
CA GLU A 129 -7.00 0.65 -11.86
C GLU A 129 -7.73 0.31 -10.53
N ALA A 130 -8.31 -0.89 -10.42
CA ALA A 130 -8.99 -1.36 -9.20
C ALA A 130 -8.00 -1.91 -8.16
N PHE A 131 -6.84 -2.43 -8.58
CA PHE A 131 -5.84 -3.11 -7.77
C PHE A 131 -4.48 -2.40 -7.89
N SER A 132 -4.41 -1.16 -7.43
CA SER A 132 -3.24 -0.28 -7.59
C SER A 132 -2.44 -0.05 -6.31
N PHE A 133 -2.95 -0.50 -5.15
CA PHE A 133 -2.24 -0.34 -3.88
C PHE A 133 -1.31 -1.51 -3.62
N THR A 134 -0.04 -1.33 -3.99
CA THR A 134 1.00 -2.36 -3.91
C THR A 134 2.29 -1.77 -3.36
N TYR A 135 2.95 -2.51 -2.48
CA TYR A 135 4.31 -2.18 -2.09
C TYR A 135 5.30 -2.75 -3.09
N GLU A 136 6.04 -1.89 -3.79
CA GLU A 136 7.13 -2.31 -4.69
C GLU A 136 8.18 -3.16 -3.95
N GLU A 137 8.36 -2.94 -2.64
CA GLU A 137 9.23 -3.74 -1.82
C GLU A 137 8.74 -5.19 -1.68
N ASN A 138 7.42 -5.41 -1.61
CA ASN A 138 6.88 -6.77 -1.59
C ASN A 138 7.15 -7.50 -2.91
N ILE A 139 7.06 -6.80 -4.04
CA ILE A 139 7.38 -7.37 -5.35
C ILE A 139 8.85 -7.81 -5.39
N LYS A 140 9.78 -6.95 -4.96
CA LYS A 140 11.21 -7.28 -4.89
C LYS A 140 11.47 -8.49 -4.01
N VAL A 141 10.88 -8.54 -2.81
CA VAL A 141 11.04 -9.68 -1.90
C VAL A 141 10.51 -10.98 -2.51
N LEU A 142 9.36 -10.93 -3.19
CA LEU A 142 8.83 -12.10 -3.92
C LEU A 142 9.82 -12.59 -5.00
N GLU A 143 10.38 -11.67 -5.80
CA GLU A 143 11.37 -12.00 -6.82
C GLU A 143 12.66 -12.58 -6.21
N GLU A 144 13.13 -12.03 -5.09
CA GLU A 144 14.28 -12.53 -4.32
C GLU A 144 14.07 -13.98 -3.83
N TYR A 145 12.81 -14.33 -3.52
CA TYR A 145 12.43 -15.68 -3.11
C TYR A 145 12.13 -16.64 -4.28
N GLY A 146 12.31 -16.18 -5.52
CA GLY A 146 12.21 -16.99 -6.73
C GLY A 146 10.83 -17.03 -7.35
N PHE A 147 9.96 -16.06 -7.06
CA PHE A 147 8.70 -15.90 -7.78
C PHE A 147 8.88 -15.10 -9.07
N GLU A 148 8.33 -15.59 -10.16
CA GLU A 148 8.09 -14.83 -11.38
C GLU A 148 6.76 -14.10 -11.25
N ILE A 149 6.79 -12.77 -11.24
CA ILE A 149 5.58 -11.96 -11.12
C ILE A 149 4.92 -11.80 -12.48
N VAL A 150 3.70 -12.32 -12.62
CA VAL A 150 2.87 -12.20 -13.82
C VAL A 150 1.71 -11.24 -13.51
N LYS A 151 1.84 -9.98 -13.90
CA LYS A 151 0.77 -9.00 -13.71
C LYS A 151 -0.41 -9.33 -14.61
N PHE A 152 -1.63 -9.19 -14.08
CA PHE A 152 -2.87 -9.34 -14.83
C PHE A 152 -3.91 -8.33 -14.36
N SER A 153 -4.91 -8.07 -15.18
CA SER A 153 -5.98 -7.12 -14.88
C SER A 153 -7.31 -7.83 -14.65
N PRO A 154 -7.84 -7.84 -13.42
CA PRO A 154 -9.20 -8.30 -13.17
C PRO A 154 -10.29 -7.55 -13.96
N ILE A 155 -10.06 -6.29 -14.33
CA ILE A 155 -11.00 -5.50 -15.16
C ILE A 155 -10.91 -5.92 -16.63
N HIS A 156 -9.70 -6.01 -17.19
CA HIS A 156 -9.51 -6.06 -18.65
C HIS A 156 -9.24 -7.45 -19.20
N ASP A 157 -8.62 -8.34 -18.42
CA ASP A 157 -8.32 -9.71 -18.84
C ASP A 157 -9.56 -10.61 -18.67
N LYS A 158 -9.65 -11.65 -19.49
CA LYS A 158 -10.79 -12.59 -19.48
C LYS A 158 -10.61 -13.77 -18.53
N LYS A 159 -9.39 -14.11 -18.19
CA LYS A 159 -9.03 -15.21 -17.28
C LYS A 159 -7.70 -14.94 -16.60
N LEU A 160 -7.39 -15.71 -15.59
CA LEU A 160 -6.07 -15.76 -14.97
C LEU A 160 -4.99 -16.17 -16.00
N PRO A 161 -3.74 -15.70 -15.83
CA PRO A 161 -2.61 -16.18 -16.62
C PRO A 161 -2.45 -17.70 -16.49
N ASP A 162 -1.97 -18.33 -17.58
CA ASP A 162 -1.76 -19.78 -17.58
C ASP A 162 -0.52 -20.17 -16.75
N ASN A 163 -0.53 -21.38 -16.19
CA ASN A 163 0.59 -21.99 -15.45
C ASN A 163 1.07 -21.14 -14.26
N ILE A 164 0.15 -20.65 -13.47
CA ILE A 164 0.45 -19.93 -12.23
C ILE A 164 0.38 -20.89 -11.03
N ASP A 165 1.26 -20.69 -10.07
CA ASP A 165 1.33 -21.45 -8.82
C ASP A 165 0.64 -20.72 -7.65
N VAL A 166 0.48 -19.40 -7.71
CA VAL A 166 -0.11 -18.56 -6.66
C VAL A 166 -0.88 -17.40 -7.29
N LEU A 167 -2.00 -17.03 -6.69
CA LEU A 167 -2.74 -15.81 -7.01
C LEU A 167 -2.61 -14.79 -5.86
N TRP A 168 -2.23 -13.56 -6.17
CA TRP A 168 -2.22 -12.45 -5.24
C TRP A 168 -3.12 -11.31 -5.73
N LEU A 169 -4.21 -11.07 -5.01
CA LEU A 169 -5.10 -9.94 -5.21
C LEU A 169 -4.68 -8.83 -4.25
N SER A 170 -4.04 -7.81 -4.78
CA SER A 170 -3.50 -6.69 -4.00
C SER A 170 -4.58 -5.75 -3.46
N GLY A 171 -4.17 -4.79 -2.65
CA GLY A 171 -5.02 -3.70 -2.23
C GLY A 171 -5.42 -2.77 -3.39
N GLY A 172 -6.39 -1.93 -3.14
CA GLY A 172 -6.90 -0.97 -4.13
C GLY A 172 -8.34 -0.56 -3.84
N TYR A 173 -9.04 -0.16 -4.90
CA TYR A 173 -10.37 0.45 -4.83
C TYR A 173 -11.37 -0.27 -5.75
N PRO A 174 -11.66 -1.57 -5.53
CA PRO A 174 -12.57 -2.33 -6.39
C PRO A 174 -13.99 -1.75 -6.41
N GLU A 175 -14.38 -1.04 -5.37
CA GLU A 175 -15.68 -0.36 -5.29
C GLU A 175 -15.88 0.75 -6.33
N LEU A 176 -14.80 1.33 -6.85
CA LEU A 176 -14.86 2.34 -7.91
C LEU A 176 -15.10 1.72 -9.28
N TYR A 177 -14.73 0.46 -9.44
CA TYR A 177 -14.82 -0.33 -10.66
C TYR A 177 -15.77 -1.52 -10.50
N ALA A 178 -16.73 -1.41 -9.56
CA ALA A 178 -17.59 -2.51 -9.17
C ALA A 178 -18.41 -3.06 -10.34
N ARG A 179 -18.86 -2.20 -11.23
CA ARG A 179 -19.62 -2.57 -12.43
C ARG A 179 -18.76 -3.37 -13.42
N GLU A 180 -17.58 -2.88 -13.73
CA GLU A 180 -16.60 -3.50 -14.62
C GLU A 180 -16.18 -4.88 -14.11
N LEU A 181 -15.75 -4.94 -12.85
CA LEU A 181 -15.35 -6.17 -12.18
C LEU A 181 -16.45 -7.21 -12.13
N SER A 182 -17.69 -6.80 -11.77
CA SER A 182 -18.85 -7.70 -11.69
C SER A 182 -19.31 -8.17 -13.06
N SER A 183 -19.13 -7.35 -14.11
CA SER A 183 -19.51 -7.69 -15.48
C SER A 183 -18.51 -8.64 -16.16
N ASN A 184 -17.28 -8.73 -15.65
CA ASN A 184 -16.26 -9.64 -16.15
C ASN A 184 -16.46 -11.06 -15.57
N THR A 185 -17.57 -11.69 -15.92
CA THR A 185 -17.98 -12.99 -15.37
C THR A 185 -16.95 -14.10 -15.65
N SER A 186 -16.27 -14.05 -16.77
CA SER A 186 -15.23 -15.03 -17.12
C SER A 186 -14.02 -14.95 -16.17
N MET A 187 -13.61 -13.74 -15.74
CA MET A 187 -12.57 -13.58 -14.74
C MET A 187 -13.05 -14.03 -13.36
N LEU A 188 -14.29 -13.68 -12.97
CA LEU A 188 -14.87 -14.17 -11.71
C LEU A 188 -14.85 -15.69 -11.63
N GLU A 189 -15.27 -16.37 -12.71
CA GLU A 189 -15.27 -17.83 -12.80
C GLU A 189 -13.83 -18.40 -12.81
N SER A 190 -12.91 -17.74 -13.48
CA SER A 190 -11.51 -18.16 -13.52
C SER A 190 -10.85 -18.13 -12.14
N ILE A 191 -11.13 -17.08 -11.33
CA ILE A 191 -10.62 -16.98 -9.96
C ILE A 191 -11.36 -17.97 -9.04
N TYR A 192 -12.69 -18.07 -9.16
CA TYR A 192 -13.51 -18.96 -8.31
C TYR A 192 -13.10 -20.44 -8.44
N ASN A 193 -12.74 -20.88 -9.65
CA ASN A 193 -12.35 -22.24 -9.94
C ASN A 193 -10.84 -22.49 -9.85
N ALA A 194 -10.04 -21.51 -9.40
CA ALA A 194 -8.61 -21.67 -9.27
C ALA A 194 -8.26 -22.55 -8.06
N ASP A 195 -7.66 -23.71 -8.34
CA ASP A 195 -7.18 -24.65 -7.31
C ASP A 195 -5.70 -24.38 -6.99
N ILE A 196 -5.41 -23.17 -6.54
CA ILE A 196 -4.08 -22.68 -6.17
C ILE A 196 -4.17 -21.81 -4.92
N PRO A 197 -3.07 -21.57 -4.20
CA PRO A 197 -3.04 -20.60 -3.11
C PRO A 197 -3.48 -19.22 -3.54
N ILE A 198 -4.41 -18.62 -2.79
CA ILE A 198 -4.95 -17.27 -3.02
C ILE A 198 -4.65 -16.39 -1.81
N ILE A 199 -3.92 -15.31 -2.06
CA ILE A 199 -3.65 -14.27 -1.08
C ILE A 199 -4.44 -13.02 -1.50
N ALA A 200 -5.21 -12.42 -0.59
CA ALA A 200 -6.00 -11.25 -0.90
C ALA A 200 -5.97 -10.22 0.25
N GLU A 201 -5.57 -9.01 -0.08
CA GLU A 201 -5.44 -7.90 0.86
C GLU A 201 -6.47 -6.81 0.55
N CYS A 202 -7.13 -6.25 1.57
CA CYS A 202 -7.97 -5.05 1.49
C CYS A 202 -8.92 -5.04 0.28
N GLY A 203 -8.57 -4.38 -0.82
CA GLY A 203 -9.35 -4.37 -2.07
C GLY A 203 -9.53 -5.77 -2.66
N GLY A 204 -8.47 -6.58 -2.68
CA GLY A 204 -8.53 -7.97 -3.11
C GLY A 204 -9.48 -8.80 -2.24
N PHE A 205 -9.47 -8.60 -0.92
CA PHE A 205 -10.40 -9.23 0.00
C PHE A 205 -11.86 -8.81 -0.27
N ILE A 206 -12.11 -7.51 -0.52
CA ILE A 206 -13.44 -7.01 -0.92
C ILE A 206 -13.94 -7.76 -2.16
N TYR A 207 -13.11 -7.91 -3.18
CA TYR A 207 -13.46 -8.57 -4.44
C TYR A 207 -13.74 -10.07 -4.31
N LEU A 208 -13.10 -10.75 -3.34
CA LEU A 208 -13.34 -12.18 -3.08
C LEU A 208 -14.70 -12.48 -2.47
N HIS A 209 -15.41 -11.49 -1.93
CA HIS A 209 -16.74 -11.70 -1.35
C HIS A 209 -17.78 -12.17 -2.39
N LYS A 210 -18.84 -12.79 -1.90
CA LYS A 210 -20.00 -13.12 -2.75
C LYS A 210 -20.61 -11.88 -3.39
N SER A 211 -20.61 -10.76 -2.65
CA SER A 211 -21.03 -9.46 -3.16
C SER A 211 -20.28 -8.34 -2.41
N PHE A 212 -20.17 -7.18 -3.06
CA PHE A 212 -19.62 -5.99 -2.46
C PHE A 212 -20.36 -4.73 -2.94
N GLU A 213 -20.34 -3.69 -2.12
CA GLU A 213 -20.96 -2.41 -2.45
C GLU A 213 -20.00 -1.49 -3.21
N ASN A 214 -20.54 -0.65 -4.08
CA ASN A 214 -19.85 0.51 -4.60
C ASN A 214 -19.94 1.70 -3.63
N ASN A 215 -19.41 2.86 -4.02
CA ASN A 215 -19.45 4.08 -3.18
C ASN A 215 -20.86 4.63 -2.95
N GLU A 216 -21.80 4.30 -3.80
CA GLU A 216 -23.22 4.69 -3.72
C GLU A 216 -24.06 3.72 -2.87
N GLY A 217 -23.47 2.59 -2.45
CA GLY A 217 -24.13 1.53 -1.68
C GLY A 217 -24.91 0.54 -2.55
N GLU A 218 -24.71 0.56 -3.86
CA GLU A 218 -25.24 -0.46 -4.77
C GLU A 218 -24.40 -1.75 -4.65
N SER A 219 -25.08 -2.90 -4.63
CA SER A 219 -24.43 -4.20 -4.45
C SER A 219 -24.11 -4.85 -5.79
N PHE A 220 -22.87 -5.33 -5.92
CA PHE A 220 -22.33 -6.00 -7.10
C PHE A 220 -21.85 -7.41 -6.75
N LYS A 221 -21.85 -8.31 -7.74
CA LYS A 221 -21.34 -9.67 -7.59
C LYS A 221 -19.80 -9.63 -7.54
N GLY A 222 -19.22 -10.28 -6.52
CA GLY A 222 -17.80 -10.56 -6.44
C GLY A 222 -17.45 -11.99 -6.87
N VAL A 223 -16.24 -12.44 -6.56
CA VAL A 223 -15.78 -13.80 -6.90
C VAL A 223 -16.60 -14.88 -6.20
N GLY A 224 -16.92 -14.69 -4.91
CA GLY A 224 -17.76 -15.61 -4.15
C GLY A 224 -17.00 -16.64 -3.31
N LEU A 225 -15.69 -16.56 -3.21
CA LEU A 225 -14.88 -17.43 -2.34
C LEU A 225 -15.07 -17.10 -0.85
N ILE A 226 -15.36 -15.85 -0.52
CA ILE A 226 -15.79 -15.43 0.81
C ILE A 226 -17.31 -15.30 0.82
N ALA A 227 -17.98 -16.08 1.66
CA ALA A 227 -19.45 -16.21 1.67
C ALA A 227 -20.19 -14.91 2.03
N GLY A 228 -19.54 -13.98 2.68
CA GLY A 228 -20.13 -12.74 3.16
C GLY A 228 -20.31 -11.65 2.09
N LYS A 229 -20.64 -10.46 2.57
CA LYS A 229 -20.74 -9.22 1.80
C LYS A 229 -19.74 -8.20 2.34
N ALA A 230 -19.02 -7.53 1.45
CA ALA A 230 -18.26 -6.33 1.81
C ALA A 230 -19.15 -5.10 1.56
N PHE A 231 -19.18 -4.16 2.51
CA PHE A 231 -20.07 -3.01 2.47
C PHE A 231 -19.41 -1.74 2.96
N LYS A 232 -19.83 -0.60 2.42
CA LYS A 232 -19.34 0.72 2.79
C LYS A 232 -19.80 1.11 4.18
N THR A 233 -18.91 1.69 4.97
CA THR A 233 -19.19 2.22 6.31
C THR A 233 -19.19 3.75 6.33
N LYS A 234 -19.92 4.34 7.26
CA LYS A 234 -19.99 5.80 7.44
C LYS A 234 -18.75 6.38 8.09
N LYS A 235 -17.92 5.55 8.70
CA LYS A 235 -16.72 5.94 9.47
C LYS A 235 -15.60 4.94 9.17
N LEU A 236 -14.34 5.35 9.36
CA LEU A 236 -13.21 4.44 9.38
C LEU A 236 -13.43 3.34 10.42
N VAL A 237 -13.33 2.10 9.98
CA VAL A 237 -13.41 0.90 10.82
C VAL A 237 -12.01 0.33 10.93
N ARG A 238 -11.58 -0.05 12.14
CA ARG A 238 -10.28 -0.70 12.36
C ARG A 238 -9.08 0.03 11.73
N PHE A 239 -9.09 1.34 11.83
CA PHE A 239 -8.08 2.20 11.21
C PHE A 239 -6.78 2.25 12.01
N GLY A 240 -5.64 2.08 11.34
CA GLY A 240 -4.28 2.33 11.83
C GLY A 240 -3.37 1.11 11.88
N TYR A 241 -2.25 1.26 12.58
CA TYR A 241 -1.26 0.19 12.74
C TYR A 241 -1.72 -0.83 13.78
N ILE A 242 -1.46 -2.09 13.46
CA ILE A 242 -1.87 -3.27 14.24
C ILE A 242 -0.74 -4.29 14.35
N GLU A 243 -0.81 -5.12 15.35
CA GLU A 243 -0.11 -6.41 15.44
C GLU A 243 -1.13 -7.52 15.26
N ILE A 244 -0.81 -8.51 14.43
CA ILE A 244 -1.66 -9.65 14.12
C ILE A 244 -0.97 -10.90 14.65
N GLU A 245 -1.70 -11.74 15.39
CA GLU A 245 -1.26 -13.05 15.86
C GLU A 245 -2.12 -14.15 15.24
N ALA A 246 -1.47 -15.13 14.63
CA ALA A 246 -2.15 -16.28 14.03
C ALA A 246 -2.66 -17.26 15.09
N GLY A 247 -3.95 -17.62 15.02
CA GLY A 247 -4.60 -18.59 15.93
C GLY A 247 -4.35 -20.04 15.54
N SER A 248 -4.02 -20.32 14.29
CA SER A 248 -3.76 -21.65 13.73
C SER A 248 -2.73 -21.61 12.60
N ASP A 249 -2.46 -22.73 11.95
CA ASP A 249 -1.61 -22.80 10.77
C ASP A 249 -2.39 -22.43 9.51
N SER A 250 -1.72 -21.74 8.57
CA SER A 250 -2.22 -21.41 7.23
C SER A 250 -1.11 -21.47 6.18
N ILE A 251 -1.42 -21.08 4.96
CA ILE A 251 -0.43 -20.98 3.86
C ILE A 251 0.66 -19.95 4.13
N LEU A 252 0.39 -18.88 4.90
CA LEU A 252 1.35 -17.79 5.17
C LEU A 252 1.87 -17.78 6.61
N MET A 253 1.05 -18.11 7.59
CA MET A 253 1.43 -17.98 9.00
C MET A 253 1.19 -19.30 9.74
N LYS A 254 2.05 -19.60 10.71
CA LYS A 254 1.87 -20.69 11.66
C LYS A 254 1.31 -20.12 12.98
N ARG A 255 0.64 -20.98 13.74
CA ARG A 255 0.10 -20.63 15.07
C ARG A 255 1.13 -19.86 15.90
N ASN A 256 0.68 -18.79 16.55
CA ASN A 256 1.45 -17.86 17.39
C ASN A 256 2.49 -17.02 16.64
N GLN A 257 2.63 -17.13 15.32
CA GLN A 257 3.43 -16.18 14.57
C GLN A 257 2.74 -14.82 14.56
N ARG A 258 3.55 -13.75 14.65
CA ARG A 258 3.07 -12.37 14.73
C ARG A 258 3.69 -11.52 13.62
N ILE A 259 2.89 -10.63 13.07
CA ILE A 259 3.33 -9.60 12.13
C ILE A 259 2.74 -8.24 12.52
N ARG A 260 3.46 -7.18 12.17
CA ARG A 260 2.90 -5.84 12.16
C ARG A 260 2.30 -5.55 10.81
N SER A 261 1.15 -4.90 10.83
CA SER A 261 0.37 -4.59 9.65
C SER A 261 -0.35 -3.25 9.86
N HIS A 262 -1.18 -2.86 8.91
CA HIS A 262 -2.10 -1.75 9.07
C HIS A 262 -3.39 -2.01 8.30
N GLU A 263 -4.46 -1.33 8.73
CA GLU A 263 -5.74 -1.27 8.03
C GLU A 263 -6.14 0.19 7.83
N PHE A 264 -6.47 0.56 6.57
CA PHE A 264 -6.89 1.91 6.19
C PHE A 264 -8.04 1.83 5.19
N HIS A 265 -9.27 1.58 5.68
CA HIS A 265 -10.43 1.37 4.80
C HIS A 265 -11.72 1.95 5.39
N TYR A 266 -12.66 2.27 4.48
CA TYR A 266 -14.04 2.67 4.79
C TYR A 266 -15.04 1.54 4.53
N TYR A 267 -14.55 0.32 4.38
CA TYR A 267 -15.36 -0.88 4.17
C TYR A 267 -15.31 -1.79 5.38
N ASP A 268 -16.34 -2.59 5.53
CA ASP A 268 -16.38 -3.68 6.49
C ASP A 268 -16.92 -4.94 5.80
N SER A 269 -16.87 -6.06 6.49
CA SER A 269 -17.32 -7.35 6.00
C SER A 269 -18.26 -8.01 6.98
N THR A 270 -19.29 -8.71 6.46
CA THR A 270 -20.11 -9.63 7.25
C THR A 270 -19.38 -10.94 7.55
N CYS A 271 -18.20 -11.18 6.91
CA CYS A 271 -17.34 -12.35 7.10
C CYS A 271 -15.88 -11.88 7.16
N ASN A 272 -15.51 -11.26 8.28
CA ASN A 272 -14.19 -10.67 8.47
C ASN A 272 -13.08 -11.70 8.75
N GLY A 273 -13.47 -12.94 9.07
CA GLY A 273 -12.60 -14.02 9.47
C GLY A 273 -12.29 -14.04 10.96
N ASP A 274 -11.81 -15.19 11.41
CA ASP A 274 -11.48 -15.50 12.81
C ASP A 274 -10.14 -16.25 12.94
N TYR A 275 -9.41 -16.31 11.84
CA TYR A 275 -8.11 -17.00 11.80
C TYR A 275 -7.07 -16.32 12.68
N ALA A 276 -7.04 -15.00 12.73
CA ALA A 276 -6.03 -14.25 13.43
C ALA A 276 -6.65 -13.17 14.32
N HIS A 277 -5.94 -12.81 15.37
CA HIS A 277 -6.31 -11.78 16.31
C HIS A 277 -5.44 -10.53 16.08
N ALA A 278 -6.09 -9.38 15.82
CA ALA A 278 -5.45 -8.10 15.61
C ALA A 278 -5.57 -7.21 16.85
N ILE A 279 -4.44 -6.63 17.26
CA ILE A 279 -4.38 -5.67 18.37
C ILE A 279 -3.85 -4.34 17.81
N LYS A 280 -4.57 -3.26 18.06
CA LYS A 280 -4.13 -1.92 17.65
C LYS A 280 -2.82 -1.55 18.36
N ALA A 281 -1.90 -0.87 17.66
CA ALA A 281 -0.58 -0.51 18.18
C ALA A 281 -0.62 0.25 19.54
N ASN A 282 -1.66 1.05 19.77
CA ASN A 282 -1.88 1.73 21.05
C ASN A 282 -2.72 0.90 22.06
N LYS A 283 -2.99 -0.36 21.76
CA LYS A 283 -3.78 -1.33 22.57
C LYS A 283 -5.20 -0.86 22.92
N SER A 284 -5.75 0.09 22.17
CA SER A 284 -7.08 0.65 22.44
C SER A 284 -8.23 -0.20 21.94
N LYS A 285 -7.98 -1.10 21.00
CA LYS A 285 -8.96 -1.99 20.37
C LYS A 285 -8.29 -3.28 19.89
N GLU A 286 -9.07 -4.34 19.86
CA GLU A 286 -8.70 -5.65 19.33
C GLU A 286 -9.89 -6.25 18.57
N TRP A 287 -9.62 -7.13 17.60
CA TRP A 287 -10.66 -7.80 16.80
C TRP A 287 -10.08 -9.01 16.09
N ASP A 288 -10.95 -9.95 15.75
CA ASP A 288 -10.60 -11.07 14.89
C ASP A 288 -10.64 -10.67 13.42
N CYS A 289 -9.72 -11.22 12.65
CA CYS A 289 -9.53 -10.90 11.24
C CYS A 289 -8.94 -12.08 10.47
N ILE A 290 -8.93 -11.93 9.14
CA ILE A 290 -8.38 -12.86 8.17
C ILE A 290 -9.21 -14.15 8.09
N ASN A 291 -9.65 -14.44 6.89
CA ASN A 291 -10.14 -15.75 6.48
C ASN A 291 -8.95 -16.55 5.98
N ALA A 292 -8.58 -17.61 6.70
CA ALA A 292 -7.53 -18.52 6.26
C ALA A 292 -8.03 -19.96 6.41
N HIS A 293 -8.45 -20.52 5.31
CA HIS A 293 -8.93 -21.89 5.21
C HIS A 293 -8.47 -22.48 3.88
N ASP A 294 -8.20 -23.77 3.85
CA ASP A 294 -7.70 -24.49 2.68
C ASP A 294 -6.46 -23.80 2.09
N ASN A 295 -6.57 -23.28 0.87
CA ASN A 295 -5.54 -22.56 0.14
C ASN A 295 -5.75 -21.03 0.12
N ILE A 296 -6.65 -20.47 0.94
CA ILE A 296 -6.97 -19.02 0.97
C ILE A 296 -6.33 -18.36 2.19
N PHE A 297 -5.82 -17.14 2.00
CA PHE A 297 -5.44 -16.19 3.05
C PHE A 297 -5.94 -14.80 2.64
N ALA A 298 -7.02 -14.32 3.25
CA ALA A 298 -7.71 -13.11 2.80
C ALA A 298 -8.22 -12.25 3.96
N GLY A 299 -7.92 -10.95 3.93
CA GLY A 299 -8.37 -10.01 4.96
C GLY A 299 -8.11 -8.55 4.59
N PHE A 300 -8.56 -7.62 5.46
CA PHE A 300 -8.27 -6.19 5.29
C PHE A 300 -6.81 -5.81 5.60
N PRO A 301 -6.08 -6.49 6.51
CA PRO A 301 -4.71 -6.14 6.81
C PRO A 301 -3.81 -6.19 5.58
N HIS A 302 -2.94 -5.17 5.45
CA HIS A 302 -1.90 -5.13 4.43
C HIS A 302 -0.63 -5.80 4.91
N LEU A 303 -0.05 -6.67 4.09
CA LEU A 303 1.18 -7.40 4.38
C LEU A 303 2.41 -6.59 3.94
N TYR A 304 3.44 -6.55 4.78
CA TYR A 304 4.76 -6.05 4.44
C TYR A 304 5.77 -7.17 4.62
N LEU A 305 6.25 -7.73 3.51
CA LEU A 305 7.01 -8.99 3.51
C LEU A 305 8.43 -8.83 4.06
N ARG A 306 9.07 -7.66 3.81
CA ARG A 306 10.40 -7.39 4.32
C ARG A 306 10.39 -7.34 5.85
N GLY A 307 11.12 -8.21 6.50
CA GLY A 307 11.16 -8.38 7.95
C GLY A 307 10.26 -9.48 8.50
N TYR A 308 9.51 -10.18 7.62
CA TYR A 308 8.72 -11.36 7.96
C TYR A 308 8.93 -12.47 6.94
N GLU A 309 10.18 -12.84 6.72
CA GLU A 309 10.58 -13.82 5.70
C GLU A 309 9.89 -15.18 5.87
N PHE A 310 9.49 -15.53 7.09
CA PHE A 310 8.76 -16.76 7.37
C PHE A 310 7.43 -16.83 6.59
N LEU A 311 6.80 -15.71 6.19
CA LEU A 311 5.59 -15.72 5.38
C LEU A 311 5.84 -16.42 4.04
N LEU A 312 6.94 -16.04 3.36
CA LEU A 312 7.31 -16.66 2.08
C LEU A 312 7.88 -18.08 2.27
N GLN A 313 8.59 -18.33 3.35
CA GLN A 313 9.07 -19.69 3.68
C GLN A 313 7.89 -20.65 3.89
N ASN A 314 6.84 -20.20 4.59
CA ASN A 314 5.62 -21.00 4.78
C ASN A 314 4.89 -21.24 3.45
N LEU A 315 4.74 -20.18 2.62
CA LEU A 315 4.12 -20.29 1.28
C LEU A 315 4.88 -21.28 0.39
N ILE A 316 6.20 -21.16 0.32
CA ILE A 316 7.05 -22.09 -0.46
C ILE A 316 6.90 -23.51 0.07
N SER A 317 6.93 -23.69 1.38
CA SER A 317 6.74 -25.02 2.00
C SER A 317 5.36 -25.62 1.70
N PHE A 318 4.34 -24.78 1.57
CA PHE A 318 3.01 -25.21 1.12
C PHE A 318 3.05 -25.68 -0.34
N LEU A 319 3.60 -24.86 -1.25
CA LEU A 319 3.72 -25.17 -2.66
C LEU A 319 4.56 -26.43 -2.97
N GLU A 320 5.57 -26.70 -2.14
CA GLU A 320 6.39 -27.91 -2.29
C GLU A 320 5.61 -29.17 -1.93
N ARG A 321 4.79 -29.12 -0.87
CA ARG A 321 3.95 -30.24 -0.46
C ARG A 321 2.89 -30.60 -1.49
N GLU A 322 2.26 -29.58 -2.11
CA GLU A 322 1.23 -29.80 -3.14
C GLU A 322 1.80 -30.42 -4.43
N LYS A 323 3.10 -30.26 -4.70
CA LYS A 323 3.77 -30.87 -5.87
C LYS A 323 4.18 -32.32 -5.64
N ASP A 324 4.25 -32.76 -4.40
CA ASP A 324 4.64 -34.14 -4.01
C ASP A 324 3.42 -35.06 -3.89
N VAL A 325 2.20 -34.56 -4.02
CA VAL A 325 0.93 -35.30 -4.01
C VAL A 325 0.43 -35.50 -5.44
#